data_ee92bdee2c23458df3227e7b168fb375
#
_entry.id   ee92bdee2c23458df3227e7b168fb375
#
_cell.length_a   1.000
_cell.length_b   1.000
_cell.length_c   1.000
_cell.angle_alpha   90.00
_cell.angle_beta   90.00
_cell.angle_gamma   90.00
#
_symmetry.space_group_name_H-M   'P 1'
#
loop_
_entity.id
_entity.type
_entity.pdbx_description
1 polymer ?
#
loop_
_entity_poly.entity_id
_entity_poly.type
_entity_poly.pdbx_seq_one_letter_code
_entity_poly.pdbx_strand_id
1 'polypeptide(L)'
;SKKKPRIAIAWRGSKGHVNDKNRSLSLGKILPHLSEEIEWISLQKDLPSDESAVISRLKPLRDISQYIENFDDTAAVCDLVDQVVTVDTAVGHLSGALGQRVHLMLPYSSDWRWGHSAKTSQWYKNHVLYRQQAWDDWDSVLNNVFSGLLNSKVADKGRSTSTKSLR
;
A
#
# COMPACT_ATOMS: atom_id res chain seq x y z
N SER A 1 -22.03 -14.33 4.64
CA SER A 1 -21.31 -13.13 5.16
C SER A 1 -20.64 -12.42 3.99
N LYS A 2 -20.72 -11.09 3.96
CA LYS A 2 -20.06 -10.28 2.92
C LYS A 2 -18.55 -10.45 3.09
N LYS A 3 -17.85 -10.84 2.03
CA LYS A 3 -16.40 -11.01 2.05
C LYS A 3 -15.73 -9.66 2.35
N LYS A 4 -14.82 -9.62 3.33
CA LYS A 4 -14.07 -8.40 3.65
C LYS A 4 -13.15 -8.05 2.46
N PRO A 5 -12.97 -6.76 2.12
CA PRO A 5 -11.95 -6.38 1.16
C PRO A 5 -10.55 -6.71 1.69
N ARG A 6 -9.67 -7.13 0.79
CA ARG A 6 -8.26 -7.40 1.09
C ARG A 6 -7.40 -6.24 0.63
N ILE A 7 -6.62 -5.68 1.54
CA ILE A 7 -5.74 -4.55 1.23
C ILE A 7 -4.32 -4.89 1.68
N ALA A 8 -3.38 -4.82 0.74
CA ALA A 8 -1.98 -4.95 1.06
C ALA A 8 -1.41 -3.60 1.54
N ILE A 9 -0.49 -3.64 2.51
CA ILE A 9 0.10 -2.42 3.06
C ILE A 9 1.62 -2.55 3.24
N ALA A 10 2.34 -1.47 2.87
CA ALA A 10 3.76 -1.28 3.17
C ALA A 10 4.01 0.16 3.64
N TRP A 11 4.59 0.32 4.82
CA TRP A 11 4.73 1.63 5.47
C TRP A 11 6.18 2.11 5.61
N ARG A 12 7.14 1.31 5.18
CA ARG A 12 8.57 1.66 5.17
C ARG A 12 9.22 1.35 3.85
N GLY A 13 10.21 2.15 3.50
CA GLY A 13 11.15 1.87 2.43
C GLY A 13 12.38 1.09 2.90
N SER A 14 13.36 0.98 2.00
CA SER A 14 14.67 0.43 2.34
C SER A 14 15.48 1.44 3.15
N LYS A 15 16.07 1.01 4.25
CA LYS A 15 16.93 1.83 5.13
C LYS A 15 18.15 2.43 4.40
N GLY A 16 18.57 1.84 3.29
CA GLY A 16 19.68 2.35 2.48
C GLY A 16 19.32 3.54 1.58
N HIS A 17 18.06 3.93 1.50
CA HIS A 17 17.64 5.04 0.65
C HIS A 17 17.86 6.39 1.37
N VAL A 18 18.46 7.36 0.67
CA VAL A 18 18.84 8.69 1.22
C VAL A 18 17.65 9.39 1.90
N ASN A 19 16.46 9.29 1.34
CA ASN A 19 15.24 9.94 1.86
C ASN A 19 14.37 9.00 2.73
N ASP A 20 14.90 7.87 3.19
CA ASP A 20 14.08 6.88 3.90
C ASP A 20 13.46 7.43 5.18
N LYS A 21 14.19 8.22 5.94
CA LYS A 21 13.73 8.85 7.18
C LYS A 21 12.48 9.71 6.99
N ASN A 22 12.33 10.36 5.83
CA ASN A 22 11.22 11.28 5.57
C ASN A 22 10.00 10.56 4.98
N ARG A 23 10.19 9.39 4.33
CA ARG A 23 9.11 8.65 3.66
C ARG A 23 8.59 7.44 4.41
N SER A 24 9.33 6.96 5.41
CA SER A 24 8.99 5.77 6.19
C SER A 24 8.22 6.12 7.46
N LEU A 25 7.22 5.31 7.77
CA LEU A 25 6.39 5.42 8.97
C LEU A 25 6.74 4.32 9.98
N SER A 26 6.42 4.53 11.25
CA SER A 26 6.41 3.46 12.24
C SER A 26 5.09 2.69 12.19
N LEU A 27 5.13 1.43 12.59
CA LEU A 27 3.92 0.62 12.74
C LEU A 27 2.91 1.27 13.69
N GLY A 28 3.41 1.91 14.77
CA GLY A 28 2.57 2.62 15.75
C GLY A 28 1.70 3.72 15.15
N LYS A 29 2.16 4.40 14.08
CA LYS A 29 1.35 5.39 13.35
C LYS A 29 0.26 4.74 12.48
N ILE A 30 0.49 3.53 12.00
CA ILE A 30 -0.44 2.80 11.12
C ILE A 30 -1.55 2.09 11.90
N LEU A 31 -1.22 1.51 13.05
CA LEU A 31 -2.12 0.66 13.82
C LEU A 31 -3.49 1.27 14.12
N PRO A 32 -3.60 2.56 14.54
CA PRO A 32 -4.90 3.16 14.86
C PRO A 32 -5.87 3.21 13.68
N HIS A 33 -5.36 3.08 12.46
CA HIS A 33 -6.14 3.18 11.22
C HIS A 33 -6.57 1.82 10.65
N LEU A 34 -6.07 0.69 11.18
CA LEU A 34 -6.39 -0.63 10.67
C LEU A 34 -7.78 -1.08 11.14
N SER A 35 -8.79 -0.87 10.29
CA SER A 35 -10.16 -1.31 10.55
C SER A 35 -10.28 -2.84 10.52
N GLU A 36 -11.06 -3.42 11.44
CA GLU A 36 -11.40 -4.85 11.43
C GLU A 36 -12.35 -5.25 10.28
N GLU A 37 -12.92 -4.28 9.56
CA GLU A 37 -13.76 -4.54 8.38
C GLU A 37 -12.94 -4.91 7.13
N ILE A 38 -11.61 -4.74 7.20
CA ILE A 38 -10.64 -5.00 6.14
C ILE A 38 -9.73 -6.14 6.55
N GLU A 39 -9.43 -7.04 5.62
CA GLU A 39 -8.36 -8.02 5.75
C GLU A 39 -7.05 -7.37 5.28
N TRP A 40 -6.21 -6.97 6.24
CA TRP A 40 -4.93 -6.33 5.95
C TRP A 40 -3.83 -7.36 5.74
N ILE A 41 -3.01 -7.15 4.72
CA ILE A 41 -1.87 -8.02 4.37
C ILE A 41 -0.60 -7.16 4.37
N SER A 42 0.35 -7.49 5.26
CA SER A 42 1.63 -6.79 5.32
C SER A 42 2.55 -7.24 4.17
N LEU A 43 2.96 -6.30 3.33
CA LEU A 43 4.05 -6.48 2.35
C LEU A 43 5.39 -5.95 2.89
N GLN A 44 5.44 -5.63 4.19
CA GLN A 44 6.63 -5.05 4.78
C GLN A 44 7.69 -6.13 5.01
N LYS A 45 8.84 -5.97 4.38
CA LYS A 45 10.06 -6.75 4.66
C LYS A 45 10.94 -6.00 5.68
N ASP A 46 11.88 -6.72 6.27
CA ASP A 46 12.91 -6.17 7.16
C ASP A 46 12.37 -5.36 8.33
N LEU A 47 11.35 -5.90 8.98
CA LEU A 47 10.75 -5.30 10.17
C LEU A 47 11.75 -5.28 11.35
N PRO A 48 11.81 -4.20 12.12
CA PRO A 48 12.41 -4.24 13.44
C PRO A 48 11.78 -5.34 14.31
N SER A 49 12.60 -5.97 15.16
CA SER A 49 12.15 -7.11 15.99
C SER A 49 10.97 -6.79 16.90
N ASP A 50 10.93 -5.55 17.41
CA ASP A 50 9.83 -5.05 18.23
C ASP A 50 8.52 -4.91 17.43
N GLU A 51 8.56 -4.40 16.20
CA GLU A 51 7.40 -4.32 15.31
C GLU A 51 6.94 -5.72 14.86
N SER A 52 7.86 -6.64 14.55
CA SER A 52 7.54 -8.02 14.19
C SER A 52 6.78 -8.74 15.32
N ALA A 53 7.22 -8.58 16.56
CA ALA A 53 6.56 -9.15 17.73
C ALA A 53 5.14 -8.58 17.95
N VAL A 54 4.92 -7.32 17.60
CA VAL A 54 3.59 -6.69 17.68
C VAL A 54 2.69 -7.24 16.57
N ILE A 55 3.15 -7.26 15.32
CA ILE A 55 2.35 -7.74 14.18
C ILE A 55 1.88 -9.17 14.36
N SER A 56 2.73 -10.05 14.87
CA SER A 56 2.38 -11.46 15.09
C SER A 56 1.16 -11.67 16.01
N ARG A 57 0.80 -10.66 16.80
CA ARG A 57 -0.33 -10.66 17.75
C ARG A 57 -1.54 -9.87 17.26
N LEU A 58 -1.40 -9.16 16.15
CA LEU A 58 -2.46 -8.29 15.62
C LEU A 58 -3.42 -9.09 14.73
N LYS A 59 -4.71 -9.12 15.09
CA LYS A 59 -5.73 -9.80 14.30
C LYS A 59 -6.01 -9.18 12.93
N PRO A 60 -6.11 -7.85 12.77
CA PRO A 60 -6.48 -7.28 11.48
C PRO A 60 -5.35 -7.33 10.45
N LEU A 61 -4.08 -7.43 10.86
CA LEU A 61 -2.91 -7.39 9.98
C LEU A 61 -2.22 -8.76 9.90
N ARG A 62 -2.31 -9.39 8.75
CA ARG A 62 -1.63 -10.65 8.46
C ARG A 62 -0.23 -10.39 7.94
N ASP A 63 0.78 -10.83 8.67
CA ASP A 63 2.16 -10.82 8.21
C ASP A 63 2.44 -12.02 7.29
N ILE A 64 2.91 -11.72 6.09
CA ILE A 64 3.32 -12.71 5.09
C ILE A 64 4.79 -12.53 4.67
N SER A 65 5.57 -11.72 5.40
CA SER A 65 6.95 -11.40 5.04
C SER A 65 7.83 -12.64 4.84
N GLN A 66 7.58 -13.70 5.61
CA GLN A 66 8.31 -14.97 5.51
C GLN A 66 8.08 -15.74 4.19
N TYR A 67 7.01 -15.39 3.45
CA TYR A 67 6.67 -16.03 2.16
C TYR A 67 7.08 -15.16 0.95
N ILE A 68 7.63 -13.97 1.19
CA ILE A 68 8.08 -13.06 0.16
C ILE A 68 9.61 -13.14 0.04
N GLU A 69 10.10 -13.85 -0.96
CA GLU A 69 11.52 -13.98 -1.22
C GLU A 69 11.99 -12.95 -2.26
N ASN A 70 11.17 -12.70 -3.27
CA ASN A 70 11.49 -11.87 -4.42
C ASN A 70 10.30 -10.99 -4.86
N PHE A 71 10.46 -10.26 -5.98
CA PHE A 71 9.41 -9.41 -6.53
C PHE A 71 8.26 -10.18 -7.18
N ASP A 72 8.46 -11.42 -7.62
CA ASP A 72 7.38 -12.23 -8.19
C ASP A 72 6.38 -12.61 -7.10
N ASP A 73 6.86 -12.93 -5.90
CA ASP A 73 6.00 -13.19 -4.74
C ASP A 73 5.20 -11.93 -4.36
N THR A 74 5.87 -10.77 -4.34
CA THR A 74 5.22 -9.48 -4.09
C THR A 74 4.14 -9.19 -5.15
N ALA A 75 4.43 -9.45 -6.41
CA ALA A 75 3.51 -9.28 -7.53
C ALA A 75 2.29 -10.19 -7.40
N ALA A 76 2.50 -11.45 -7.02
CA ALA A 76 1.41 -12.41 -6.79
C ALA A 76 0.46 -11.93 -5.69
N VAL A 77 1.00 -11.41 -4.58
CA VAL A 77 0.17 -10.83 -3.51
C VAL A 77 -0.58 -9.59 -4.00
N CYS A 78 0.08 -8.71 -4.74
CA CYS A 78 -0.56 -7.53 -5.32
C CYS A 78 -1.72 -7.90 -6.25
N ASP A 79 -1.64 -9.01 -6.98
CA ASP A 79 -2.74 -9.49 -7.84
C ASP A 79 -3.92 -10.09 -7.06
N LEU A 80 -3.66 -10.64 -5.87
CA LEU A 80 -4.66 -11.27 -5.02
C LEU A 80 -5.44 -10.31 -4.13
N VAL A 81 -4.98 -9.07 -3.97
CA VAL A 81 -5.64 -8.05 -3.14
C VAL A 81 -6.48 -7.10 -3.98
N ASP A 82 -7.42 -6.42 -3.32
CA ASP A 82 -8.30 -5.46 -4.00
C ASP A 82 -7.63 -4.10 -4.20
N GLN A 83 -6.77 -3.69 -3.26
CA GLN A 83 -6.04 -2.41 -3.27
C GLN A 83 -4.70 -2.53 -2.54
N VAL A 84 -3.81 -1.58 -2.80
CA VAL A 84 -2.51 -1.46 -2.13
C VAL A 84 -2.40 -0.08 -1.49
N VAL A 85 -1.96 -0.03 -0.24
CA VAL A 85 -1.57 1.21 0.47
C VAL A 85 -0.07 1.15 0.70
N THR A 86 0.67 2.15 0.25
CA THR A 86 2.13 2.12 0.44
C THR A 86 2.71 3.52 0.51
N VAL A 87 3.86 3.66 1.17
CA VAL A 87 4.73 4.82 1.00
C VAL A 87 5.52 4.69 -0.31
N ASP A 88 6.29 5.70 -0.69
CA ASP A 88 7.09 5.71 -1.92
C ASP A 88 8.20 4.64 -1.89
N THR A 89 7.87 3.45 -2.38
CA THR A 89 8.74 2.26 -2.39
C THR A 89 8.59 1.46 -3.67
N ALA A 90 9.44 0.45 -3.85
CA ALA A 90 9.35 -0.50 -4.96
C ALA A 90 7.96 -1.18 -5.05
N VAL A 91 7.28 -1.40 -3.91
CA VAL A 91 5.92 -1.95 -3.88
C VAL A 91 4.94 -1.05 -4.63
N GLY A 92 5.03 0.28 -4.46
CA GLY A 92 4.19 1.24 -5.18
C GLY A 92 4.39 1.15 -6.69
N HIS A 93 5.64 1.10 -7.14
CA HIS A 93 5.97 0.98 -8.56
C HIS A 93 5.52 -0.34 -9.16
N LEU A 94 5.80 -1.45 -8.48
CA LEU A 94 5.38 -2.79 -8.93
C LEU A 94 3.86 -2.89 -9.03
N SER A 95 3.14 -2.48 -7.98
CA SER A 95 1.68 -2.49 -7.96
C SER A 95 1.08 -1.63 -9.07
N GLY A 96 1.71 -0.48 -9.34
CA GLY A 96 1.31 0.40 -10.44
C GLY A 96 1.50 -0.22 -11.82
N ALA A 97 2.63 -0.88 -12.04
CA ALA A 97 2.93 -1.59 -13.28
C ALA A 97 1.95 -2.75 -13.54
N LEU A 98 1.49 -3.41 -12.47
CA LEU A 98 0.45 -4.44 -12.52
C LEU A 98 -0.97 -3.88 -12.71
N GLY A 99 -1.14 -2.56 -12.76
CA GLY A 99 -2.45 -1.92 -12.92
C GLY A 99 -3.32 -1.95 -11.65
N GLN A 100 -2.74 -2.23 -10.49
CA GLN A 100 -3.45 -2.23 -9.22
C GLN A 100 -3.87 -0.82 -8.80
N ARG A 101 -4.95 -0.74 -8.01
CA ARG A 101 -5.33 0.51 -7.35
C ARG A 101 -4.40 0.73 -6.17
N VAL A 102 -3.63 1.81 -6.23
CA VAL A 102 -2.62 2.14 -5.22
C VAL A 102 -2.94 3.48 -4.55
N HIS A 103 -2.96 3.47 -3.24
CA HIS A 103 -2.98 4.67 -2.40
C HIS A 103 -1.56 4.94 -1.94
N LEU A 104 -0.92 5.91 -2.58
CA LEU A 104 0.49 6.22 -2.36
C LEU A 104 0.62 7.39 -1.38
N MET A 105 1.22 7.11 -0.24
CA MET A 105 1.52 8.09 0.81
C MET A 105 2.88 8.73 0.55
N LEU A 106 2.90 10.05 0.44
CA LEU A 106 4.08 10.82 0.05
C LEU A 106 4.51 11.80 1.13
N PRO A 107 5.83 11.93 1.38
CA PRO A 107 6.36 12.98 2.24
C PRO A 107 6.16 14.36 1.61
N TYR A 108 6.37 15.42 2.39
CA TYR A 108 6.32 16.80 1.91
C TYR A 108 7.29 17.03 0.76
N SER A 109 8.54 16.58 0.89
CA SER A 109 9.52 16.55 -0.19
C SER A 109 9.58 15.15 -0.81
N SER A 110 8.68 14.89 -1.74
CA SER A 110 8.63 13.62 -2.45
C SER A 110 9.52 13.60 -3.69
N ASP A 111 9.77 12.42 -4.24
CA ASP A 111 10.47 12.24 -5.50
C ASP A 111 9.76 12.98 -6.65
N TRP A 112 10.53 13.51 -7.60
CA TRP A 112 10.04 14.25 -8.76
C TRP A 112 9.01 13.50 -9.61
N ARG A 113 9.08 12.16 -9.63
CA ARG A 113 8.14 11.28 -10.35
C ARG A 113 6.70 11.50 -9.94
N TRP A 114 6.48 11.95 -8.72
CA TRP A 114 5.14 12.16 -8.18
C TRP A 114 4.64 13.59 -8.34
N GLY A 115 5.44 14.46 -8.95
CA GLY A 115 5.11 15.89 -9.13
C GLY A 115 5.01 16.65 -7.81
N HIS A 116 4.63 17.93 -7.85
CA HIS A 116 4.57 18.75 -6.64
C HIS A 116 3.18 18.80 -6.00
N SER A 117 2.12 18.84 -6.81
CA SER A 117 0.73 19.02 -6.32
C SER A 117 -0.27 18.04 -6.93
N ALA A 118 0.19 17.11 -7.74
CA ALA A 118 -0.69 16.15 -8.40
C ALA A 118 -1.35 15.20 -7.37
N LYS A 119 -2.63 14.91 -7.58
CA LYS A 119 -3.41 13.91 -6.83
C LYS A 119 -3.39 12.54 -7.49
N THR A 120 -2.91 12.45 -8.72
CA THR A 120 -2.80 11.23 -9.51
C THR A 120 -1.43 11.14 -10.15
N SER A 121 -0.97 9.93 -10.43
CA SER A 121 0.32 9.71 -11.08
C SER A 121 0.21 9.87 -12.59
N GLN A 122 1.25 10.44 -13.22
CA GLN A 122 1.43 10.44 -14.67
C GLN A 122 1.93 9.08 -15.20
N TRP A 123 2.54 8.28 -14.33
CA TRP A 123 3.15 6.99 -14.68
C TRP A 123 2.18 5.83 -14.53
N TYR A 124 1.27 5.90 -13.54
CA TYR A 124 0.38 4.80 -13.19
C TYR A 124 -1.06 5.30 -13.06
N LYS A 125 -1.89 4.87 -13.98
CA LYS A 125 -3.29 5.34 -14.12
C LYS A 125 -4.12 5.19 -12.85
N ASN A 126 -3.85 4.16 -12.04
CA ASN A 126 -4.67 3.80 -10.88
C ASN A 126 -4.05 4.23 -9.55
N HIS A 127 -3.06 5.13 -9.57
CA HIS A 127 -2.48 5.70 -8.36
C HIS A 127 -3.26 6.92 -7.89
N VAL A 128 -3.57 6.94 -6.61
CA VAL A 128 -4.05 8.12 -5.89
C VAL A 128 -2.94 8.57 -4.95
N LEU A 129 -2.54 9.82 -5.05
CA LEU A 129 -1.41 10.39 -4.32
C LEU A 129 -1.91 11.19 -3.12
N TYR A 130 -1.41 10.84 -1.93
CA TYR A 130 -1.70 11.50 -0.66
C TYR A 130 -0.41 12.09 -0.12
N ARG A 131 -0.30 13.39 -0.10
CA ARG A 131 0.93 14.13 0.21
C ARG A 131 0.80 14.91 1.50
N GLN A 132 1.86 14.92 2.30
CA GLN A 132 1.98 15.83 3.42
C GLN A 132 1.86 17.30 2.97
N GLN A 133 1.11 18.08 3.72
CA GLN A 133 0.94 19.53 3.45
C GLN A 133 2.00 20.36 4.21
N ALA A 134 2.61 19.79 5.23
CA ALA A 134 3.73 20.34 5.97
C ALA A 134 4.72 19.22 6.34
N TRP A 135 5.93 19.57 6.74
CA TRP A 135 6.92 18.60 7.19
C TRP A 135 6.39 17.77 8.36
N ASP A 136 6.56 16.46 8.26
CA ASP A 136 6.15 15.42 9.23
C ASP A 136 4.63 15.34 9.52
N ASP A 137 3.80 15.99 8.69
CA ASP A 137 2.33 15.89 8.80
C ASP A 137 1.82 14.57 8.20
N TRP A 138 2.19 13.46 8.84
CA TRP A 138 1.69 12.14 8.45
C TRP A 138 0.25 11.90 8.89
N ASP A 139 -0.22 12.57 9.94
CA ASP A 139 -1.56 12.33 10.49
C ASP A 139 -2.64 12.74 9.51
N SER A 140 -2.48 13.88 8.81
CA SER A 140 -3.41 14.27 7.75
C SER A 140 -3.41 13.30 6.56
N VAL A 141 -2.22 12.80 6.17
CA VAL A 141 -2.09 11.80 5.09
C VAL A 141 -2.81 10.51 5.46
N LEU A 142 -2.55 9.97 6.65
CA LEU A 142 -3.16 8.74 7.14
C LEU A 142 -4.68 8.86 7.22
N ASN A 143 -5.18 9.93 7.83
CA ASN A 143 -6.63 10.20 7.92
C ASN A 143 -7.29 10.23 6.53
N ASN A 144 -6.67 10.89 5.55
CA ASN A 144 -7.21 10.97 4.19
C ASN A 144 -7.21 9.63 3.46
N VAL A 145 -6.12 8.83 3.59
CA VAL A 145 -6.03 7.51 2.98
C VAL A 145 -7.08 6.57 3.56
N PHE A 146 -7.09 6.41 4.88
CA PHE A 146 -7.90 5.37 5.51
C PHE A 146 -9.39 5.69 5.52
N SER A 147 -9.79 6.96 5.61
CA SER A 147 -11.20 7.34 5.42
C SER A 147 -11.68 7.10 3.98
N GLY A 148 -10.82 7.29 3.00
CA GLY A 148 -11.11 7.04 1.58
C GLY A 148 -11.32 5.56 1.25
N LEU A 149 -10.59 4.67 1.92
CA LEU A 149 -10.66 3.22 1.68
C LEU A 149 -12.04 2.63 2.02
N LEU A 150 -12.66 3.07 3.10
CA LEU A 150 -13.97 2.58 3.52
C LEU A 150 -15.10 3.08 2.60
N ASN A 151 -14.92 4.25 1.99
CA ASN A 151 -15.88 4.88 1.09
C ASN A 151 -15.73 4.45 -0.38
N SER A 152 -14.59 3.89 -0.76
CA SER A 152 -14.39 3.40 -2.11
C SER A 152 -15.17 2.10 -2.29
N LYS A 153 -16.30 2.16 -3.01
CA LYS A 153 -16.93 0.94 -3.54
C LYS A 153 -15.83 0.16 -4.26
N VAL A 154 -15.56 -1.06 -3.80
CA VAL A 154 -14.66 -2.01 -4.47
C VAL A 154 -15.10 -2.03 -5.92
N ALA A 155 -14.29 -1.47 -6.80
CA ALA A 155 -14.57 -1.51 -8.22
C ALA A 155 -14.53 -2.99 -8.61
N ASP A 156 -15.69 -3.51 -8.97
CA ASP A 156 -15.88 -4.88 -9.44
C ASP A 156 -14.83 -5.11 -10.55
N LYS A 157 -13.80 -5.89 -10.24
CA LYS A 157 -12.87 -6.38 -11.26
C LYS A 157 -13.69 -7.31 -12.13
N GLY A 158 -14.33 -6.77 -13.16
CA GLY A 158 -14.93 -7.55 -14.21
C GLY A 158 -13.86 -8.48 -14.77
N ARG A 159 -13.84 -9.72 -14.33
CA ARG A 159 -13.08 -10.80 -14.97
C ARG A 159 -13.56 -10.88 -16.41
N SER A 160 -12.88 -10.18 -17.31
CA SER A 160 -12.95 -10.46 -18.72
C SER A 160 -12.31 -11.84 -18.94
N THR A 161 -13.14 -12.87 -18.85
CA THR A 161 -12.84 -14.20 -19.38
C THR A 161 -12.89 -14.08 -20.90
N SER A 162 -11.81 -13.58 -21.50
CA SER A 162 -11.60 -13.69 -22.95
C SER A 162 -11.21 -15.13 -23.24
N THR A 163 -12.21 -15.98 -23.42
CA THR A 163 -12.07 -17.29 -24.07
C THR A 163 -11.76 -17.02 -25.55
N LYS A 164 -10.49 -16.91 -25.91
CA LYS A 164 -10.08 -17.03 -27.31
C LYS A 164 -10.27 -18.47 -27.71
N SER A 165 -11.40 -18.77 -28.38
CA SER A 165 -11.58 -19.96 -29.16
C SER A 165 -10.54 -19.94 -30.28
N LEU A 166 -9.60 -20.88 -30.23
CA LEU A 166 -8.73 -21.24 -31.34
C LEU A 166 -9.58 -22.08 -32.31
N ARG A 167 -9.80 -21.52 -33.47
CA ARG A 167 -10.12 -22.27 -34.68
C ARG A 167 -8.97 -22.17 -35.66
#